data_cc29efd1a4be3d3d6ac27e2d088313d8
#
_entry.id   cc29efd1a4be3d3d6ac27e2d088313d8
#
_cell.length_a   1.000
_cell.length_b   1.000
_cell.length_c   1.000
_cell.angle_alpha   90.00
_cell.angle_beta   90.00
_cell.angle_gamma   90.00
#
_symmetry.space_group_name_H-M   'P 1'
#
loop_
_entity.id
_entity.type
_entity.pdbx_description
1 polymer ?
#
loop_
_entity_poly.entity_id
_entity_poly.type
_entity_poly.pdbx_seq_one_letter_code
_entity_poly.pdbx_strand_id
1 'polypeptide(L)'
;MKPAKIAYKPHPRQQVIHKALRPYCSGNVVMVIAGRRFGKTVLAINEIIRRAIEIPGARIWYVAPTKDQAYRIAWRVLLKYLPKNYILKKREDRHSIELTNGSLIELLGVQDEVFLLGAGLHFVVLDEFPTIPYSVWFDVIRPMLADYNGDALFIGSVPDPKVHNISMEFIEMFEEMVRQQLFNNAPQKAFTFSSLDNPYINHQKIQQDIEELKRKGREGDIKRIYYGGYTREYGRVFPMFNWNDHTVDPFPIPGNWVRVMAIDPHPQKPIHAVWCAINPNRELFFYREKAFEDPSGRPLTVNEAAVVIRALEGNEKIRLRLIDPTFAKVEQKVIGAQSVVDQFKALGLVFQPGNRGFMTFFEEMTDRLKDVPAPTVHIFRSCSGLIRQLEQYSWDSYNSSRARSEKGMRDRPKPVNDDFISCVKYIVNAKIPYYNVSEVKKSLVATLQNRWKQMTSAV
;
A
#
# COMPACT_ATOMS: atom_id res chain seq x y z
N MET A 1 30.50 36.69 -16.70
CA MET A 1 29.10 37.10 -17.02
C MET A 1 28.39 37.50 -15.75
N LYS A 2 27.66 38.64 -15.75
CA LYS A 2 26.76 38.95 -14.61
C LYS A 2 25.69 37.85 -14.52
N PRO A 3 25.43 37.30 -13.33
CA PRO A 3 24.41 36.25 -13.18
C PRO A 3 23.06 36.80 -13.65
N ALA A 4 22.47 36.18 -14.68
CA ALA A 4 21.14 36.58 -15.14
C ALA A 4 20.13 36.23 -14.07
N LYS A 5 19.30 37.20 -13.70
CA LYS A 5 18.26 37.04 -12.69
C LYS A 5 17.16 36.18 -13.29
N ILE A 6 16.97 34.95 -12.76
CA ILE A 6 15.83 34.10 -13.10
C ILE A 6 14.56 34.80 -12.59
N ALA A 7 13.60 35.03 -13.48
CA ALA A 7 12.36 35.74 -13.16
C ALA A 7 11.35 34.88 -12.36
N TYR A 8 11.84 33.93 -11.57
CA TYR A 8 11.04 33.06 -10.71
C TYR A 8 11.04 33.53 -9.27
N LYS A 9 9.86 33.68 -8.71
CA LYS A 9 9.66 34.02 -7.30
C LYS A 9 8.91 32.90 -6.60
N PRO A 10 9.63 32.02 -5.88
CA PRO A 10 8.98 30.91 -5.18
C PRO A 10 8.10 31.43 -4.04
N HIS A 11 6.91 30.85 -3.88
CA HIS A 11 6.11 31.10 -2.69
C HIS A 11 6.67 30.33 -1.47
N PRO A 12 6.24 30.64 -0.21
CA PRO A 12 6.88 30.11 0.99
C PRO A 12 7.01 28.59 1.03
N ARG A 13 5.97 27.84 0.59
CA ARG A 13 6.02 26.37 0.57
C ARG A 13 7.00 25.81 -0.48
N GLN A 14 7.14 26.47 -1.62
CA GLN A 14 8.16 26.10 -2.61
C GLN A 14 9.57 26.37 -2.09
N GLN A 15 9.79 27.43 -1.30
CA GLN A 15 11.09 27.71 -0.69
C GLN A 15 11.54 26.58 0.25
N VAL A 16 10.62 25.99 1.00
CA VAL A 16 10.90 24.84 1.89
C VAL A 16 11.43 23.66 1.08
N ILE A 17 10.82 23.36 -0.07
CA ILE A 17 11.26 22.26 -0.95
C ILE A 17 12.65 22.57 -1.52
N HIS A 18 12.89 23.80 -2.00
CA HIS A 18 14.22 24.19 -2.48
C HIS A 18 15.31 24.06 -1.41
N LYS A 19 14.98 24.34 -0.14
CA LYS A 19 15.92 24.14 0.99
C LYS A 19 16.20 22.67 1.25
N ALA A 20 15.20 21.81 1.18
CA ALA A 20 15.35 20.36 1.40
C ALA A 20 16.21 19.67 0.34
N LEU A 21 16.38 20.30 -0.83
CA LEU A 21 17.26 19.85 -1.92
C LEU A 21 18.71 20.35 -1.80
N ARG A 22 19.08 20.99 -0.69
CA ARG A 22 20.43 21.53 -0.45
C ARG A 22 21.19 20.71 0.59
N PRO A 23 22.52 20.59 0.49
CA PRO A 23 23.35 21.02 -0.66
C PRO A 23 23.10 20.16 -1.90
N TYR A 24 23.55 20.60 -3.07
CA TYR A 24 23.45 19.82 -4.31
C TYR A 24 24.43 18.64 -4.34
N CYS A 25 24.11 17.63 -5.13
CA CYS A 25 24.92 16.42 -5.29
C CYS A 25 25.27 15.77 -3.93
N SER A 26 24.26 15.61 -3.11
CA SER A 26 24.37 15.04 -1.76
C SER A 26 23.51 13.78 -1.58
N GLY A 27 23.04 13.20 -2.69
CA GLY A 27 22.14 12.05 -2.68
C GLY A 27 20.76 12.35 -2.09
N ASN A 28 20.32 13.61 -2.16
CA ASN A 28 19.02 14.00 -1.62
C ASN A 28 17.89 13.40 -2.44
N VAL A 29 16.98 12.71 -1.76
CA VAL A 29 15.70 12.28 -2.34
C VAL A 29 14.61 13.07 -1.65
N VAL A 30 13.89 13.89 -2.43
CA VAL A 30 12.78 14.72 -1.92
C VAL A 30 11.50 14.35 -2.64
N MET A 31 10.43 14.09 -1.89
CA MET A 31 9.12 13.70 -2.42
C MET A 31 8.06 14.74 -2.07
N VAL A 32 7.26 15.14 -3.06
CA VAL A 32 6.21 16.15 -2.91
C VAL A 32 4.91 15.64 -3.51
N ILE A 33 3.92 15.40 -2.67
CA ILE A 33 2.53 15.18 -3.09
C ILE A 33 1.76 16.48 -2.81
N ALA A 34 1.19 17.10 -3.83
CA ALA A 34 0.46 18.34 -3.62
C ALA A 34 -0.78 18.44 -4.53
N GLY A 35 -1.74 19.19 -4.03
CA GLY A 35 -2.98 19.49 -4.76
C GLY A 35 -2.72 20.09 -6.15
N ARG A 36 -3.70 19.98 -7.03
CA ARG A 36 -3.64 20.61 -8.38
C ARG A 36 -3.46 22.11 -8.23
N ARG A 37 -2.70 22.73 -9.14
CA ARG A 37 -2.40 24.17 -9.12
C ARG A 37 -1.46 24.65 -8.00
N PHE A 38 -0.88 23.77 -7.19
CA PHE A 38 0.16 24.13 -6.21
C PHE A 38 1.38 24.80 -6.86
N GLY A 39 1.70 24.46 -8.10
CA GLY A 39 2.88 24.99 -8.81
C GLY A 39 4.07 24.03 -8.81
N LYS A 40 3.83 22.71 -8.70
CA LYS A 40 4.85 21.64 -8.71
C LYS A 40 5.80 21.73 -9.91
N THR A 41 5.26 21.79 -11.12
CA THR A 41 6.06 21.84 -12.36
C THR A 41 6.91 23.10 -12.45
N VAL A 42 6.35 24.26 -12.03
CA VAL A 42 7.09 25.54 -12.04
C VAL A 42 8.28 25.46 -11.06
N LEU A 43 8.05 24.92 -9.86
CA LEU A 43 9.12 24.67 -8.88
C LEU A 43 10.21 23.76 -9.45
N ALA A 44 9.81 22.59 -9.98
CA ALA A 44 10.73 21.58 -10.49
C ALA A 44 11.60 22.11 -11.64
N ILE A 45 10.99 22.78 -12.61
CA ILE A 45 11.72 23.38 -13.75
C ILE A 45 12.68 24.46 -13.28
N ASN A 46 12.30 25.29 -12.33
CA ASN A 46 13.22 26.32 -11.82
C ASN A 46 14.35 25.73 -10.96
N GLU A 47 14.14 24.59 -10.31
CA GLU A 47 15.22 23.85 -9.66
C GLU A 47 16.18 23.24 -10.70
N ILE A 48 15.66 22.68 -11.80
CA ILE A 48 16.46 22.21 -12.94
C ILE A 48 17.32 23.34 -13.52
N ILE A 49 16.70 24.49 -13.82
CA ILE A 49 17.43 25.65 -14.40
C ILE A 49 18.52 26.12 -13.45
N ARG A 50 18.23 26.22 -12.17
CA ARG A 50 19.19 26.67 -11.16
C ARG A 50 20.40 25.74 -11.09
N ARG A 51 20.17 24.43 -11.01
CA ARG A 51 21.25 23.43 -10.98
C ARG A 51 22.05 23.40 -12.27
N ALA A 52 21.38 23.49 -13.41
CA ALA A 52 22.07 23.53 -14.71
C ALA A 52 22.99 24.76 -14.86
N ILE A 53 22.64 25.88 -14.25
CA ILE A 53 23.46 27.09 -14.26
C ILE A 53 24.60 27.01 -13.22
N GLU A 54 24.31 26.54 -12.01
CA GLU A 54 25.24 26.52 -10.87
C GLU A 54 26.28 25.38 -10.96
N ILE A 55 25.94 24.26 -11.61
CA ILE A 55 26.82 23.08 -11.75
C ILE A 55 27.26 22.95 -13.21
N PRO A 56 28.50 23.36 -13.59
CA PRO A 56 28.98 23.22 -14.96
C PRO A 56 29.04 21.75 -15.40
N GLY A 57 28.63 21.47 -16.63
CA GLY A 57 28.60 20.11 -17.18
C GLY A 57 27.51 19.19 -16.60
N ALA A 58 26.57 19.73 -15.82
CA ALA A 58 25.54 18.93 -15.21
C ALA A 58 24.63 18.26 -16.24
N ARG A 59 24.36 16.97 -16.06
CA ARG A 59 23.33 16.26 -16.80
C ARG A 59 22.08 16.16 -15.92
N ILE A 60 20.96 16.66 -16.43
CA ILE A 60 19.73 16.82 -15.67
C ILE A 60 18.54 16.35 -16.48
N TRP A 61 17.73 15.51 -15.88
CA TRP A 61 16.52 14.96 -16.51
C TRP A 61 15.24 15.43 -15.85
N TYR A 62 14.24 15.66 -16.68
CA TYR A 62 12.84 15.75 -16.29
C TYR A 62 12.10 14.57 -16.92
N VAL A 63 11.60 13.67 -16.11
CA VAL A 63 10.93 12.44 -16.54
C VAL A 63 9.44 12.53 -16.21
N ALA A 64 8.58 12.33 -17.20
CA ALA A 64 7.13 12.25 -17.05
C ALA A 64 6.61 10.87 -17.53
N PRO A 65 5.38 10.48 -17.20
CA PRO A 65 4.80 9.21 -17.65
C PRO A 65 4.83 9.03 -19.18
N THR A 66 4.68 10.12 -19.92
CA THR A 66 4.84 10.11 -21.39
C THR A 66 5.65 11.31 -21.86
N LYS A 67 6.34 11.15 -23.00
CA LYS A 67 7.10 12.22 -23.65
C LYS A 67 6.23 13.43 -23.99
N ASP A 68 5.01 13.19 -24.46
CA ASP A 68 4.01 14.22 -24.75
C ASP A 68 3.68 15.05 -23.50
N GLN A 69 3.52 14.41 -22.34
CA GLN A 69 3.28 15.13 -21.09
C GLN A 69 4.47 15.99 -20.68
N ALA A 70 5.69 15.44 -20.74
CA ALA A 70 6.91 16.21 -20.49
C ALA A 70 6.99 17.45 -21.39
N TYR A 71 6.73 17.28 -22.69
CA TYR A 71 6.80 18.39 -23.65
C TYR A 71 5.71 19.43 -23.41
N ARG A 72 4.44 19.03 -23.38
CA ARG A 72 3.32 19.99 -23.29
C ARG A 72 3.33 20.82 -22.02
N ILE A 73 3.82 20.24 -20.92
CA ILE A 73 3.77 20.88 -19.60
C ILE A 73 5.12 21.56 -19.29
N ALA A 74 6.20 20.79 -19.28
CA ALA A 74 7.49 21.27 -18.79
C ALA A 74 8.26 22.11 -19.80
N TRP A 75 8.23 21.79 -21.10
CA TRP A 75 9.01 22.48 -22.11
C TRP A 75 8.70 23.97 -22.19
N ARG A 76 7.41 24.32 -22.20
CA ARG A 76 6.99 25.74 -22.22
C ARG A 76 7.45 26.49 -20.96
N VAL A 77 7.39 25.82 -19.81
CA VAL A 77 7.82 26.41 -18.55
C VAL A 77 9.35 26.59 -18.55
N LEU A 78 10.10 25.61 -19.08
CA LEU A 78 11.54 25.69 -19.22
C LEU A 78 11.97 26.89 -20.09
N LEU A 79 11.38 27.02 -21.27
CA LEU A 79 11.67 28.14 -22.18
C LEU A 79 11.24 29.51 -21.62
N LYS A 80 10.22 29.55 -20.77
CA LYS A 80 9.77 30.79 -20.11
C LYS A 80 10.78 31.31 -19.09
N TYR A 81 11.39 30.42 -18.31
CA TYR A 81 12.23 30.81 -17.17
C TYR A 81 13.72 30.71 -17.44
N LEU A 82 14.16 29.90 -18.41
CA LEU A 82 15.59 29.79 -18.77
C LEU A 82 16.04 31.03 -19.54
N PRO A 83 17.01 31.81 -19.02
CA PRO A 83 17.48 33.00 -19.72
C PRO A 83 18.19 32.60 -21.02
N LYS A 84 17.86 33.29 -22.12
CA LYS A 84 18.33 32.96 -23.46
C LYS A 84 19.84 32.97 -23.61
N ASN A 85 20.53 33.82 -22.86
CA ASN A 85 21.99 33.94 -22.89
C ASN A 85 22.75 32.72 -22.32
N TYR A 86 22.07 31.80 -21.65
CA TYR A 86 22.64 30.53 -21.21
C TYR A 86 22.48 29.42 -22.24
N ILE A 87 21.62 29.57 -23.23
CA ILE A 87 21.32 28.53 -24.21
C ILE A 87 22.43 28.50 -25.28
N LEU A 88 23.20 27.40 -25.31
CA LEU A 88 24.14 27.12 -26.39
C LEU A 88 23.42 26.47 -27.57
N LYS A 89 22.67 25.42 -27.33
CA LYS A 89 21.96 24.69 -28.36
C LYS A 89 20.61 24.22 -27.85
N LYS A 90 19.55 24.40 -28.65
CA LYS A 90 18.19 23.88 -28.39
C LYS A 90 17.84 22.87 -29.48
N ARG A 91 17.39 21.67 -29.06
CA ARG A 91 16.94 20.59 -29.93
C ARG A 91 15.49 20.29 -29.63
N GLU A 92 14.59 20.75 -30.47
CA GLU A 92 13.13 20.55 -30.24
C GLU A 92 12.68 19.12 -30.53
N ASP A 93 13.30 18.44 -31.47
CA ASP A 93 13.06 17.03 -31.82
C ASP A 93 13.38 16.09 -30.67
N ARG A 94 14.39 16.41 -29.87
CA ARG A 94 14.87 15.64 -28.73
C ARG A 94 14.42 16.21 -27.38
N HIS A 95 13.74 17.35 -27.37
CA HIS A 95 13.35 18.09 -26.16
C HIS A 95 14.53 18.31 -25.20
N SER A 96 15.65 18.74 -25.73
CA SER A 96 16.87 18.97 -24.96
C SER A 96 17.46 20.36 -25.17
N ILE A 97 18.10 20.88 -24.13
CA ILE A 97 18.80 22.16 -24.14
C ILE A 97 20.20 21.98 -23.56
N GLU A 98 21.19 22.34 -24.35
CA GLU A 98 22.58 22.43 -23.93
C GLU A 98 22.91 23.88 -23.55
N LEU A 99 23.50 24.06 -22.36
CA LEU A 99 23.86 25.37 -21.85
C LEU A 99 25.31 25.72 -22.19
N THR A 100 25.63 27.01 -22.16
CA THR A 100 26.98 27.54 -22.47
C THR A 100 28.06 27.08 -21.48
N ASN A 101 27.69 26.55 -20.31
CA ASN A 101 28.61 25.94 -19.35
C ASN A 101 28.77 24.42 -19.52
N GLY A 102 28.24 23.85 -20.61
CA GLY A 102 28.27 22.41 -20.90
C GLY A 102 27.16 21.57 -20.25
N SER A 103 26.27 22.18 -19.46
CA SER A 103 25.16 21.44 -18.85
C SER A 103 24.12 21.07 -19.89
N LEU A 104 23.50 19.87 -19.70
CA LEU A 104 22.46 19.32 -20.56
C LEU A 104 21.19 19.09 -19.78
N ILE A 105 20.10 19.68 -20.26
CA ILE A 105 18.74 19.44 -19.73
C ILE A 105 17.96 18.64 -20.77
N GLU A 106 17.38 17.50 -20.35
CA GLU A 106 16.59 16.62 -21.22
C GLU A 106 15.22 16.34 -20.61
N LEU A 107 14.17 16.40 -21.44
CA LEU A 107 12.78 16.06 -21.05
C LEU A 107 12.41 14.73 -21.71
N LEU A 108 12.09 13.73 -20.87
CA LEU A 108 11.94 12.34 -21.26
C LEU A 108 10.59 11.79 -20.84
N GLY A 109 10.10 10.79 -21.56
CA GLY A 109 8.98 9.94 -21.14
C GLY A 109 9.49 8.59 -20.64
N VAL A 110 8.75 7.96 -19.75
CA VAL A 110 9.06 6.60 -19.27
C VAL A 110 9.14 5.57 -20.40
N GLN A 111 8.43 5.81 -21.50
CA GLN A 111 8.48 4.97 -22.70
C GLN A 111 9.83 5.00 -23.43
N ASP A 112 10.67 6.00 -23.13
CA ASP A 112 12.00 6.17 -23.71
C ASP A 112 13.08 5.41 -22.89
N GLU A 113 12.74 4.34 -22.17
CA GLU A 113 13.63 3.57 -21.27
C GLU A 113 14.97 3.18 -21.93
N VAL A 114 14.98 2.92 -23.23
CA VAL A 114 16.19 2.59 -23.99
C VAL A 114 17.22 3.72 -23.98
N PHE A 115 16.76 4.96 -23.83
CA PHE A 115 17.62 6.15 -23.77
C PHE A 115 18.08 6.49 -22.35
N LEU A 116 17.46 5.87 -21.34
CA LEU A 116 17.76 6.11 -19.92
C LEU A 116 19.01 5.35 -19.45
N LEU A 117 19.48 4.35 -20.19
CA LEU A 117 20.61 3.50 -19.81
C LEU A 117 21.96 4.14 -20.14
N GLY A 118 22.87 4.20 -19.16
CA GLY A 118 24.31 4.36 -19.38
C GLY A 118 24.89 5.77 -19.24
N ALA A 119 24.19 6.72 -18.63
CA ALA A 119 24.76 8.06 -18.38
C ALA A 119 24.54 8.50 -16.94
N GLY A 120 25.63 8.93 -16.27
CA GLY A 120 25.53 9.48 -14.91
C GLY A 120 24.68 10.76 -14.86
N LEU A 121 23.91 10.93 -13.78
CA LEU A 121 23.00 12.05 -13.55
C LEU A 121 23.36 12.85 -12.31
N HIS A 122 23.32 14.17 -12.44
CA HIS A 122 23.47 15.10 -11.31
C HIS A 122 22.13 15.38 -10.63
N PHE A 123 21.04 15.37 -11.41
CA PHE A 123 19.71 15.62 -10.88
C PHE A 123 18.63 15.04 -11.78
N VAL A 124 17.56 14.54 -11.15
CA VAL A 124 16.36 14.10 -11.85
C VAL A 124 15.11 14.62 -11.18
N VAL A 125 14.12 14.98 -11.98
CA VAL A 125 12.75 15.19 -11.55
C VAL A 125 11.89 14.08 -12.12
N LEU A 126 11.12 13.39 -11.26
CA LEU A 126 10.06 12.48 -11.68
C LEU A 126 8.71 13.17 -11.45
N ASP A 127 8.05 13.56 -12.54
CA ASP A 127 6.72 14.22 -12.49
C ASP A 127 5.60 13.19 -12.59
N GLU A 128 4.53 13.41 -11.83
CA GLU A 128 3.41 12.48 -11.63
C GLU A 128 3.92 11.07 -11.24
N PHE A 129 4.93 11.04 -10.36
CA PHE A 129 5.63 9.81 -9.94
C PHE A 129 4.72 8.68 -9.49
N PRO A 130 3.53 8.90 -8.87
CA PRO A 130 2.68 7.80 -8.49
C PRO A 130 2.15 6.96 -9.67
N THR A 131 2.30 7.46 -10.90
CA THR A 131 1.85 6.76 -12.12
C THR A 131 3.02 6.17 -12.94
N ILE A 132 4.25 6.40 -12.50
CA ILE A 132 5.46 5.83 -13.10
C ILE A 132 5.70 4.42 -12.50
N PRO A 133 6.09 3.40 -13.30
CA PRO A 133 6.52 2.12 -12.75
C PRO A 133 7.72 2.29 -11.80
N TYR A 134 7.68 1.66 -10.63
CA TYR A 134 8.75 1.79 -9.62
C TYR A 134 10.10 1.28 -10.12
N SER A 135 10.11 0.29 -11.02
CA SER A 135 11.31 -0.24 -11.66
C SER A 135 12.12 0.85 -12.39
N VAL A 136 11.46 1.83 -12.99
CA VAL A 136 12.14 2.96 -13.65
C VAL A 136 13.02 3.73 -12.66
N TRP A 137 12.54 3.94 -11.45
CA TRP A 137 13.33 4.55 -10.39
C TRP A 137 14.41 3.61 -9.87
N PHE A 138 14.03 2.41 -9.47
CA PHE A 138 14.90 1.52 -8.73
C PHE A 138 15.99 0.88 -9.58
N ASP A 139 15.63 0.41 -10.78
CA ASP A 139 16.53 -0.35 -11.64
C ASP A 139 17.32 0.53 -12.60
N VAL A 140 16.79 1.73 -12.95
CA VAL A 140 17.39 2.58 -13.99
C VAL A 140 17.92 3.89 -13.41
N ILE A 141 17.07 4.75 -12.86
CA ILE A 141 17.46 6.13 -12.50
C ILE A 141 18.36 6.17 -11.27
N ARG A 142 18.03 5.42 -10.22
CA ARG A 142 18.77 5.42 -8.97
C ARG A 142 20.26 5.03 -9.15
N PRO A 143 20.63 4.00 -9.92
CA PRO A 143 22.02 3.70 -10.21
C PRO A 143 22.75 4.84 -10.93
N MET A 144 22.09 5.54 -11.86
CA MET A 144 22.70 6.64 -12.62
C MET A 144 23.03 7.87 -11.76
N LEU A 145 22.33 8.06 -10.63
CA LEU A 145 22.64 9.13 -9.67
C LEU A 145 23.90 8.84 -8.85
N ALA A 146 24.33 7.58 -8.76
CA ALA A 146 25.49 7.19 -7.94
C ALA A 146 26.80 7.80 -8.44
N ASP A 147 26.95 8.00 -9.76
CA ASP A 147 28.18 8.53 -10.35
C ASP A 147 28.55 9.93 -9.83
N TYR A 148 27.55 10.75 -9.54
CA TYR A 148 27.74 12.14 -9.11
C TYR A 148 27.14 12.43 -7.72
N ASN A 149 26.78 11.39 -6.98
CA ASN A 149 25.99 11.53 -5.76
C ASN A 149 24.76 12.44 -6.00
N GLY A 150 24.11 12.23 -7.14
CA GLY A 150 23.06 13.08 -7.67
C GLY A 150 21.80 13.04 -6.82
N ASP A 151 20.95 14.07 -6.98
CA ASP A 151 19.73 14.23 -6.21
C ASP A 151 18.49 13.90 -7.04
N ALA A 152 17.39 13.53 -6.38
CA ALA A 152 16.10 13.28 -7.01
C ALA A 152 14.98 14.10 -6.37
N LEU A 153 14.11 14.65 -7.21
CA LEU A 153 12.87 15.31 -6.80
C LEU A 153 11.67 14.60 -7.42
N PHE A 154 10.85 14.02 -6.60
CA PHE A 154 9.58 13.43 -7.00
C PHE A 154 8.46 14.44 -6.76
N ILE A 155 7.71 14.76 -7.80
CA ILE A 155 6.54 15.62 -7.70
C ILE A 155 5.32 14.90 -8.28
N GLY A 156 4.17 15.08 -7.66
CA GLY A 156 2.94 14.46 -8.17
C GLY A 156 1.69 14.95 -7.44
N SER A 157 0.57 14.63 -8.03
CA SER A 157 -0.73 14.67 -7.40
C SER A 157 -1.16 13.24 -7.10
N VAL A 158 -2.09 13.06 -6.19
CA VAL A 158 -2.74 11.75 -6.02
C VAL A 158 -3.59 11.47 -7.26
N PRO A 159 -3.25 10.46 -8.09
CA PRO A 159 -4.02 10.17 -9.29
C PRO A 159 -5.36 9.53 -8.92
N ASP A 160 -6.32 9.59 -9.86
CA ASP A 160 -7.57 8.85 -9.71
C ASP A 160 -7.31 7.35 -9.97
N PRO A 161 -7.48 6.47 -8.97
CA PRO A 161 -7.22 5.05 -9.15
C PRO A 161 -8.17 4.35 -10.11
N LYS A 162 -9.32 4.97 -10.43
CA LYS A 162 -10.24 4.48 -11.45
C LYS A 162 -9.70 4.69 -12.87
N VAL A 163 -8.78 5.64 -13.03
CA VAL A 163 -8.25 6.04 -14.34
C VAL A 163 -6.79 5.62 -14.52
N HIS A 164 -6.01 5.65 -13.45
CA HIS A 164 -4.57 5.44 -13.51
C HIS A 164 -4.13 4.23 -12.68
N ASN A 165 -3.10 3.54 -13.14
CA ASN A 165 -2.34 2.63 -12.30
C ASN A 165 -1.52 3.47 -11.32
N ILE A 166 -1.61 3.13 -10.04
CA ILE A 166 -0.81 3.78 -9.00
C ILE A 166 0.29 2.80 -8.60
N SER A 167 1.53 3.24 -8.66
CA SER A 167 2.64 2.49 -8.09
C SER A 167 2.60 2.61 -6.57
N MET A 168 2.19 1.54 -5.91
CA MET A 168 2.07 1.49 -4.45
C MET A 168 3.43 1.60 -3.78
N GLU A 169 4.47 1.09 -4.41
CA GLU A 169 5.86 1.14 -3.91
C GLU A 169 6.33 2.60 -3.71
N PHE A 170 5.94 3.52 -4.60
CA PHE A 170 6.21 4.94 -4.40
C PHE A 170 5.42 5.54 -3.24
N ILE A 171 4.20 5.10 -3.04
CA ILE A 171 3.39 5.54 -1.91
C ILE A 171 3.99 5.04 -0.59
N GLU A 172 4.42 3.78 -0.55
CA GLU A 172 5.09 3.20 0.61
C GLU A 172 6.41 3.93 0.90
N MET A 173 7.20 4.24 -0.12
CA MET A 173 8.42 5.04 0.01
C MET A 173 8.12 6.42 0.60
N PHE A 174 7.08 7.09 0.12
CA PHE A 174 6.66 8.39 0.65
C PHE A 174 6.25 8.30 2.13
N GLU A 175 5.42 7.33 2.48
CA GLU A 175 4.95 7.12 3.85
C GLU A 175 6.08 6.74 4.80
N GLU A 176 7.05 5.94 4.34
CA GLU A 176 8.24 5.62 5.13
C GLU A 176 9.07 6.87 5.41
N MET A 177 9.28 7.72 4.42
CA MET A 177 9.96 9.00 4.62
C MET A 177 9.22 9.91 5.60
N VAL A 178 7.87 9.94 5.56
CA VAL A 178 7.06 10.66 6.55
C VAL A 178 7.25 10.08 7.95
N ARG A 179 7.23 8.75 8.08
CA ARG A 179 7.48 8.07 9.38
C ARG A 179 8.87 8.42 9.94
N GLN A 180 9.90 8.35 9.11
CA GLN A 180 11.27 8.69 9.51
C GLN A 180 11.38 10.14 10.01
N GLN A 181 10.69 11.06 9.36
CA GLN A 181 10.63 12.46 9.79
C GLN A 181 9.95 12.65 11.15
N LEU A 182 8.84 11.93 11.38
CA LEU A 182 8.03 12.10 12.58
C LEU A 182 8.61 11.40 13.80
N PHE A 183 9.19 10.21 13.63
CA PHE A 183 9.59 9.37 14.75
C PHE A 183 11.11 9.30 14.97
N ASN A 184 11.91 9.53 13.93
CA ASN A 184 13.36 9.40 13.99
C ASN A 184 14.12 10.72 13.83
N ASN A 185 13.44 11.87 13.89
CA ASN A 185 14.01 13.22 13.67
C ASN A 185 14.81 13.33 12.36
N ALA A 186 14.48 12.54 11.35
CA ALA A 186 15.12 12.63 10.05
C ALA A 186 14.81 14.00 9.40
N PRO A 187 15.72 14.55 8.57
CA PRO A 187 15.45 15.78 7.84
C PRO A 187 14.16 15.71 7.01
N GLN A 188 13.38 16.79 7.02
CA GLN A 188 12.13 16.81 6.27
C GLN A 188 12.38 16.78 4.76
N LYS A 189 12.04 15.67 4.11
CA LYS A 189 12.20 15.40 2.68
C LYS A 189 10.93 14.89 2.00
N ALA A 190 9.88 14.52 2.76
CA ALA A 190 8.55 14.19 2.25
C ALA A 190 7.56 15.30 2.63
N PHE A 191 6.83 15.82 1.65
CA PHE A 191 5.97 16.97 1.82
C PHE A 191 4.58 16.72 1.23
N THR A 192 3.55 17.15 1.97
CA THR A 192 2.19 17.25 1.47
C THR A 192 1.73 18.69 1.53
N PHE A 193 1.18 19.20 0.42
CA PHE A 193 0.68 20.58 0.33
C PHE A 193 -0.69 20.66 -0.34
N SER A 194 -1.43 21.67 0.09
CA SER A 194 -2.73 22.01 -0.52
C SER A 194 -2.57 22.90 -1.76
N SER A 195 -3.56 22.87 -2.65
CA SER A 195 -3.73 23.89 -3.68
C SER A 195 -3.78 25.31 -3.09
N LEU A 196 -4.39 25.44 -1.91
CA LEU A 196 -4.57 26.73 -1.22
C LEU A 196 -3.26 27.31 -0.65
N ASP A 197 -2.18 26.51 -0.59
CA ASP A 197 -0.84 27.01 -0.22
C ASP A 197 -0.21 27.88 -1.32
N ASN A 198 -0.77 27.90 -2.53
CA ASN A 198 -0.30 28.73 -3.62
C ASN A 198 -1.01 30.10 -3.60
N PRO A 199 -0.33 31.21 -3.27
CA PRO A 199 -0.95 32.53 -3.21
C PRO A 199 -1.26 33.14 -4.58
N TYR A 200 -0.80 32.53 -5.68
CA TYR A 200 -0.94 33.07 -7.04
C TYR A 200 -2.18 32.56 -7.78
N ILE A 201 -3.06 31.81 -7.12
CA ILE A 201 -4.27 31.24 -7.73
C ILE A 201 -5.54 31.85 -7.13
N ASN A 202 -6.65 31.74 -7.86
CA ASN A 202 -7.93 32.20 -7.34
C ASN A 202 -8.50 31.21 -6.30
N HIS A 203 -8.31 31.52 -5.02
CA HIS A 203 -8.78 30.72 -3.89
C HIS A 203 -10.31 30.61 -3.82
N GLN A 204 -11.03 31.70 -4.17
CA GLN A 204 -12.50 31.69 -4.15
C GLN A 204 -13.07 30.67 -5.12
N LYS A 205 -12.47 30.57 -6.33
CA LYS A 205 -12.88 29.59 -7.31
C LYS A 205 -12.65 28.15 -6.82
N ILE A 206 -11.51 27.89 -6.18
CA ILE A 206 -11.21 26.58 -5.58
C ILE A 206 -12.21 26.24 -4.48
N GLN A 207 -12.56 27.20 -3.62
CA GLN A 207 -13.54 26.96 -2.57
C GLN A 207 -14.93 26.65 -3.13
N GLN A 208 -15.36 27.34 -4.19
CA GLN A 208 -16.61 27.02 -4.88
C GLN A 208 -16.61 25.59 -5.43
N ASP A 209 -15.51 25.16 -6.07
CA ASP A 209 -15.36 23.80 -6.59
C ASP A 209 -15.39 22.76 -5.46
N ILE A 210 -14.75 23.06 -4.31
CA ILE A 210 -14.78 22.20 -3.11
C ILE A 210 -16.20 22.06 -2.56
N GLU A 211 -16.95 23.17 -2.46
CA GLU A 211 -18.33 23.14 -1.97
C GLU A 211 -19.26 22.37 -2.91
N GLU A 212 -19.05 22.50 -4.24
CA GLU A 212 -19.79 21.71 -5.21
C GLU A 212 -19.52 20.21 -5.05
N LEU A 213 -18.26 19.81 -4.87
CA LEU A 213 -17.89 18.42 -4.64
C LEU A 213 -18.44 17.87 -3.33
N LYS A 214 -18.47 18.69 -2.25
CA LYS A 214 -19.11 18.32 -0.98
C LYS A 214 -20.60 18.04 -1.17
N ARG A 215 -21.32 18.92 -1.86
CA ARG A 215 -22.75 18.73 -2.15
C ARG A 215 -23.02 17.43 -2.94
N LYS A 216 -22.04 16.98 -3.74
CA LYS A 216 -22.12 15.73 -4.50
C LYS A 216 -21.63 14.50 -3.71
N GLY A 217 -21.30 14.64 -2.43
CA GLY A 217 -20.77 13.54 -1.60
C GLY A 217 -19.38 13.04 -2.03
N ARG A 218 -18.57 13.87 -2.71
CA ARG A 218 -17.26 13.50 -3.28
C ARG A 218 -16.10 14.01 -2.43
N GLU A 219 -16.16 13.77 -1.14
CA GLU A 219 -15.14 14.26 -0.18
C GLU A 219 -13.75 13.67 -0.42
N GLY A 220 -13.66 12.41 -0.82
CA GLY A 220 -12.40 11.77 -1.21
C GLY A 220 -11.72 12.48 -2.39
N ASP A 221 -12.50 12.95 -3.37
CA ASP A 221 -11.96 13.72 -4.48
C ASP A 221 -11.43 15.10 -4.04
N ILE A 222 -12.07 15.72 -3.06
CA ILE A 222 -11.61 17.00 -2.49
C ILE A 222 -10.23 16.83 -1.87
N LYS A 223 -10.05 15.82 -1.00
CA LYS A 223 -8.76 15.50 -0.39
C LYS A 223 -7.70 15.26 -1.45
N ARG A 224 -8.02 14.44 -2.46
CA ARG A 224 -7.12 14.06 -3.54
C ARG A 224 -6.74 15.24 -4.45
N ILE A 225 -7.71 16.01 -4.91
CA ILE A 225 -7.50 17.05 -5.93
C ILE A 225 -6.87 18.30 -5.33
N TYR A 226 -7.34 18.73 -4.14
CA TYR A 226 -6.99 20.04 -3.61
C TYR A 226 -6.05 20.00 -2.40
N TYR A 227 -6.08 18.93 -1.61
CA TYR A 227 -5.26 18.88 -0.39
C TYR A 227 -4.02 17.99 -0.50
N GLY A 228 -3.79 17.37 -1.66
CA GLY A 228 -2.67 16.42 -1.81
C GLY A 228 -2.79 15.22 -0.86
N GLY A 229 -3.96 15.04 -0.27
CA GLY A 229 -4.23 13.94 0.64
C GLY A 229 -4.38 12.66 -0.14
N TYR A 230 -3.44 11.74 0.02
CA TYR A 230 -3.65 10.37 -0.34
C TYR A 230 -4.51 9.75 0.77
N THR A 231 -5.77 9.49 0.46
CA THR A 231 -6.55 8.58 1.30
C THR A 231 -6.28 7.19 0.77
N ARG A 232 -5.65 6.34 1.58
CA ARG A 232 -5.50 4.90 1.33
C ARG A 232 -6.85 4.22 1.03
N GLU A 233 -7.95 4.92 1.27
CA GLU A 233 -9.33 4.47 1.08
C GLU A 233 -9.71 4.21 -0.38
N TYR A 234 -9.03 4.88 -1.35
CA TYR A 234 -9.35 4.69 -2.77
C TYR A 234 -8.81 3.36 -3.29
N GLY A 235 -9.72 2.46 -3.62
CA GLY A 235 -9.41 1.14 -4.16
C GLY A 235 -9.20 0.06 -3.11
N ARG A 236 -9.22 0.37 -1.81
CA ARG A 236 -9.19 -0.63 -0.75
C ARG A 236 -10.50 -1.42 -0.72
N VAL A 237 -10.38 -2.70 -0.41
CA VAL A 237 -11.55 -3.55 -0.17
C VAL A 237 -12.25 -3.14 1.13
N PHE A 238 -11.46 -2.82 2.16
CA PHE A 238 -11.94 -2.38 3.48
C PHE A 238 -11.43 -0.97 3.81
N PRO A 239 -12.03 0.09 3.23
CA PRO A 239 -11.60 1.47 3.45
C PRO A 239 -11.81 1.94 4.90
N MET A 240 -12.78 1.33 5.64
CA MET A 240 -13.06 1.63 7.04
C MET A 240 -12.00 1.09 8.00
N PHE A 241 -11.17 0.12 7.58
CA PHE A 241 -10.12 -0.39 8.46
C PHE A 241 -9.09 0.69 8.76
N ASN A 242 -8.87 0.98 10.02
CA ASN A 242 -7.84 1.89 10.49
C ASN A 242 -7.15 1.34 11.75
N TRP A 243 -5.92 1.80 11.98
CA TRP A 243 -5.09 1.33 13.08
C TRP A 243 -5.69 1.59 14.46
N ASN A 244 -6.26 2.77 14.69
CA ASN A 244 -6.66 3.20 16.03
C ASN A 244 -7.88 2.42 16.56
N ASP A 245 -8.85 2.16 15.70
CA ASP A 245 -10.14 1.58 16.11
C ASP A 245 -10.13 0.06 16.03
N HIS A 246 -9.30 -0.52 15.17
CA HIS A 246 -9.32 -1.96 14.88
C HIS A 246 -8.11 -2.72 15.41
N THR A 247 -7.10 -2.04 15.98
CA THR A 247 -5.96 -2.73 16.60
C THR A 247 -5.94 -2.55 18.11
N VAL A 248 -5.53 -3.61 18.79
CA VAL A 248 -5.42 -3.63 20.24
C VAL A 248 -4.05 -4.13 20.67
N ASP A 249 -3.56 -3.68 21.82
CA ASP A 249 -2.35 -4.23 22.40
C ASP A 249 -2.55 -5.69 22.77
N PRO A 250 -1.54 -6.55 22.61
CA PRO A 250 -1.64 -7.95 22.99
C PRO A 250 -1.97 -8.14 24.47
N PHE A 251 -2.93 -9.00 24.74
CA PHE A 251 -3.30 -9.41 26.10
C PHE A 251 -3.50 -10.94 26.16
N PRO A 252 -3.41 -11.56 27.34
CA PRO A 252 -3.68 -12.99 27.50
C PRO A 252 -5.13 -13.32 27.16
N ILE A 253 -5.34 -14.20 26.15
CA ILE A 253 -6.69 -14.60 25.73
C ILE A 253 -7.34 -15.43 26.84
N PRO A 254 -8.53 -15.03 27.37
CA PRO A 254 -9.25 -15.78 28.41
C PRO A 254 -9.52 -17.23 28.01
N GLY A 255 -9.47 -18.13 28.98
CA GLY A 255 -9.61 -19.57 28.74
C GLY A 255 -11.01 -20.01 28.26
N ASN A 256 -12.01 -19.19 28.51
CA ASN A 256 -13.40 -19.43 28.07
C ASN A 256 -13.70 -18.93 26.65
N TRP A 257 -12.76 -18.20 26.01
CA TRP A 257 -12.96 -17.77 24.62
C TRP A 257 -12.72 -18.94 23.66
N VAL A 258 -13.51 -19.01 22.60
CA VAL A 258 -13.38 -20.01 21.54
C VAL A 258 -12.19 -19.67 20.67
N ARG A 259 -11.20 -20.56 20.58
CA ARG A 259 -10.04 -20.37 19.72
C ARG A 259 -10.17 -21.19 18.44
N VAL A 260 -9.85 -20.56 17.34
CA VAL A 260 -9.84 -21.16 16.01
C VAL A 260 -8.58 -20.72 15.25
N MET A 261 -8.19 -21.49 14.25
CA MET A 261 -7.12 -21.08 13.34
C MET A 261 -7.46 -21.39 11.89
N ALA A 262 -6.82 -20.71 10.99
CA ALA A 262 -6.83 -21.07 9.57
C ALA A 262 -5.43 -21.01 8.99
N ILE A 263 -5.20 -21.84 7.97
CA ILE A 263 -3.96 -21.82 7.19
C ILE A 263 -4.28 -21.67 5.70
N ASP A 264 -3.36 -21.01 5.01
CA ASP A 264 -3.35 -20.88 3.55
C ASP A 264 -2.05 -21.46 2.98
N PRO A 265 -2.05 -22.76 2.58
CA PRO A 265 -0.89 -23.37 1.95
C PRO A 265 -0.71 -22.85 0.52
N HIS A 266 0.55 -22.76 0.09
CA HIS A 266 0.89 -22.43 -1.29
C HIS A 266 2.04 -23.31 -1.77
N PRO A 267 2.06 -23.76 -3.06
CA PRO A 267 3.11 -24.65 -3.57
C PRO A 267 4.52 -24.06 -3.57
N GLN A 268 4.63 -22.73 -3.68
CA GLN A 268 5.91 -22.01 -3.86
C GLN A 268 6.15 -20.91 -2.82
N LYS A 269 5.22 -20.70 -1.92
CA LYS A 269 5.34 -19.68 -0.86
C LYS A 269 5.22 -20.35 0.51
N PRO A 270 5.64 -19.68 1.59
CA PRO A 270 5.39 -20.15 2.95
C PRO A 270 3.89 -20.39 3.20
N ILE A 271 3.57 -21.41 3.99
CA ILE A 271 2.23 -21.56 4.56
C ILE A 271 1.98 -20.36 5.47
N HIS A 272 0.86 -19.67 5.30
CA HIS A 272 0.43 -18.60 6.21
C HIS A 272 -0.62 -19.12 7.18
N ALA A 273 -0.60 -18.65 8.41
CA ALA A 273 -1.57 -19.03 9.44
C ALA A 273 -2.01 -17.82 10.25
N VAL A 274 -3.28 -17.82 10.65
CA VAL A 274 -3.88 -16.85 11.55
C VAL A 274 -4.68 -17.56 12.62
N TRP A 275 -4.50 -17.14 13.89
CA TRP A 275 -5.31 -17.58 15.02
C TRP A 275 -6.27 -16.48 15.44
N CYS A 276 -7.50 -16.86 15.70
CA CYS A 276 -8.57 -15.97 16.14
C CYS A 276 -9.21 -16.50 17.41
N ALA A 277 -9.50 -15.60 18.33
CA ALA A 277 -10.29 -15.88 19.53
C ALA A 277 -11.65 -15.17 19.42
N ILE A 278 -12.71 -15.86 19.79
CA ILE A 278 -14.09 -15.35 19.76
C ILE A 278 -14.57 -15.21 21.20
N ASN A 279 -14.92 -13.99 21.60
CA ASN A 279 -15.38 -13.69 22.94
C ASN A 279 -16.90 -13.97 23.11
N PRO A 280 -17.47 -13.86 24.32
CA PRO A 280 -18.92 -14.03 24.58
C PRO A 280 -19.81 -13.10 23.75
N ASN A 281 -19.33 -11.91 23.39
CA ASN A 281 -20.07 -10.95 22.57
C ASN A 281 -19.97 -11.24 21.06
N ARG A 282 -19.33 -12.36 20.67
CA ARG A 282 -19.05 -12.75 19.27
C ARG A 282 -18.12 -11.80 18.52
N GLU A 283 -17.32 -11.02 19.25
CA GLU A 283 -16.25 -10.22 18.68
C GLU A 283 -15.06 -11.12 18.33
N LEU A 284 -14.39 -10.82 17.22
CA LEU A 284 -13.26 -11.56 16.71
C LEU A 284 -11.95 -10.86 17.09
N PHE A 285 -11.03 -11.60 17.70
CA PHE A 285 -9.71 -11.12 18.05
C PHE A 285 -8.65 -11.94 17.32
N PHE A 286 -8.06 -11.39 16.28
CA PHE A 286 -6.94 -12.00 15.58
C PHE A 286 -5.66 -11.75 16.39
N TYR A 287 -5.23 -12.76 17.15
CA TYR A 287 -4.24 -12.59 18.21
C TYR A 287 -2.86 -13.14 17.88
N ARG A 288 -2.73 -13.92 16.79
CA ARG A 288 -1.47 -14.49 16.34
C ARG A 288 -1.49 -14.72 14.84
N GLU A 289 -0.37 -14.46 14.20
CA GLU A 289 -0.09 -14.80 12.81
C GLU A 289 1.26 -15.48 12.68
N LYS A 290 1.46 -16.26 11.62
CA LYS A 290 2.75 -16.87 11.28
C LYS A 290 2.84 -17.17 9.79
N ALA A 291 3.92 -16.73 9.15
CA ALA A 291 4.42 -17.28 7.90
C ALA A 291 5.45 -18.38 8.24
N PHE A 292 5.26 -19.57 7.68
CA PHE A 292 6.10 -20.72 7.99
C PHE A 292 7.29 -20.78 7.03
N GLU A 293 8.32 -20.01 7.39
CA GLU A 293 9.60 -19.93 6.69
C GLU A 293 10.75 -19.97 7.70
N ASP A 294 11.90 -20.43 7.25
CA ASP A 294 13.14 -20.38 8.03
C ASP A 294 13.79 -18.99 7.94
N PRO A 295 14.86 -18.72 8.72
CA PRO A 295 15.54 -17.42 8.68
C PRO A 295 16.15 -17.04 7.32
N SER A 296 16.31 -17.97 6.39
CA SER A 296 16.75 -17.71 5.02
C SER A 296 15.60 -17.38 4.07
N GLY A 297 14.34 -17.45 4.53
CA GLY A 297 13.15 -17.25 3.71
C GLY A 297 12.67 -18.51 2.95
N ARG A 298 13.25 -19.69 3.26
CA ARG A 298 12.79 -20.95 2.68
C ARG A 298 11.46 -21.38 3.31
N PRO A 299 10.42 -21.70 2.52
CA PRO A 299 9.19 -22.27 3.03
C PRO A 299 9.43 -23.57 3.83
N LEU A 300 8.78 -23.69 4.98
CA LEU A 300 8.81 -24.91 5.77
C LEU A 300 7.92 -25.99 5.14
N THR A 301 8.35 -27.24 5.28
CA THR A 301 7.55 -28.41 4.92
C THR A 301 6.33 -28.54 5.85
N VAL A 302 5.34 -29.35 5.48
CA VAL A 302 4.17 -29.65 6.32
C VAL A 302 4.58 -30.19 7.70
N ASN A 303 5.60 -31.05 7.74
CA ASN A 303 6.12 -31.62 9.00
C ASN A 303 6.72 -30.56 9.91
N GLU A 304 7.59 -29.71 9.36
CA GLU A 304 8.21 -28.59 10.08
C GLU A 304 7.14 -27.60 10.57
N ALA A 305 6.17 -27.26 9.71
CA ALA A 305 5.06 -26.37 10.07
C ALA A 305 4.20 -26.96 11.20
N ALA A 306 3.92 -28.26 11.19
CA ALA A 306 3.15 -28.93 12.24
C ALA A 306 3.85 -28.87 13.60
N VAL A 307 5.17 -28.99 13.64
CA VAL A 307 5.96 -28.84 14.87
C VAL A 307 5.84 -27.40 15.40
N VAL A 308 5.99 -26.42 14.53
CA VAL A 308 5.89 -25.01 14.91
C VAL A 308 4.46 -24.65 15.36
N ILE A 309 3.41 -25.14 14.68
CA ILE A 309 2.02 -24.93 15.10
C ILE A 309 1.81 -25.45 16.53
N ARG A 310 2.25 -26.66 16.84
CA ARG A 310 2.12 -27.24 18.20
C ARG A 310 2.86 -26.43 19.24
N ALA A 311 4.09 -25.99 18.93
CA ALA A 311 4.87 -25.17 19.83
C ALA A 311 4.17 -23.83 20.12
N LEU A 312 3.59 -23.20 19.10
CA LEU A 312 2.86 -21.94 19.23
C LEU A 312 1.55 -22.08 19.98
N GLU A 313 0.84 -23.20 19.80
CA GLU A 313 -0.44 -23.46 20.46
C GLU A 313 -0.25 -23.93 21.92
N GLY A 314 0.82 -24.63 22.22
CA GLY A 314 1.07 -25.17 23.57
C GLY A 314 -0.13 -25.90 24.14
N ASN A 315 -0.70 -25.38 25.24
CA ASN A 315 -1.89 -25.91 25.90
C ASN A 315 -3.21 -25.27 25.41
N GLU A 316 -3.18 -24.44 24.38
CA GLU A 316 -4.39 -23.81 23.85
C GLU A 316 -5.32 -24.87 23.22
N LYS A 317 -6.61 -24.80 23.56
CA LYS A 317 -7.62 -25.69 22.97
C LYS A 317 -8.18 -25.04 21.70
N ILE A 318 -7.60 -25.39 20.54
CA ILE A 318 -8.10 -24.93 19.26
C ILE A 318 -9.30 -25.78 18.85
N ARG A 319 -10.47 -25.16 18.79
CA ARG A 319 -11.76 -25.85 18.50
C ARG A 319 -11.89 -26.25 17.04
N LEU A 320 -11.41 -25.41 16.13
CA LEU A 320 -11.53 -25.62 14.70
C LEU A 320 -10.25 -25.12 14.00
N ARG A 321 -9.73 -25.95 13.10
CA ARG A 321 -8.66 -25.58 12.19
C ARG A 321 -9.18 -25.65 10.77
N LEU A 322 -9.00 -24.56 10.02
CA LEU A 322 -9.48 -24.41 8.64
C LEU A 322 -8.29 -24.38 7.68
N ILE A 323 -8.50 -24.88 6.48
CA ILE A 323 -7.51 -24.88 5.41
C ILE A 323 -8.18 -24.51 4.10
N ASP A 324 -7.41 -23.96 3.16
CA ASP A 324 -7.88 -23.78 1.80
C ASP A 324 -8.46 -25.07 1.22
N PRO A 325 -9.70 -25.07 0.72
CA PRO A 325 -10.36 -26.27 0.22
C PRO A 325 -9.68 -26.93 -0.98
N THR A 326 -8.80 -26.23 -1.71
CA THR A 326 -8.04 -26.82 -2.82
C THR A 326 -7.06 -27.88 -2.31
N PHE A 327 -6.46 -27.64 -1.15
CA PHE A 327 -5.48 -28.53 -0.53
C PHE A 327 -6.12 -29.66 0.29
N ALA A 328 -7.45 -29.63 0.44
CA ALA A 328 -8.19 -30.72 1.05
C ALA A 328 -8.46 -31.90 0.12
N LYS A 329 -8.25 -31.73 -1.20
CA LYS A 329 -8.45 -32.77 -2.22
C LYS A 329 -7.12 -33.33 -2.65
N VAL A 330 -7.05 -34.65 -2.83
CA VAL A 330 -5.90 -35.33 -3.46
C VAL A 330 -5.88 -34.93 -4.93
N GLU A 331 -4.75 -34.48 -5.46
CA GLU A 331 -4.56 -34.38 -6.88
C GLU A 331 -4.55 -35.83 -7.44
N GLN A 332 -5.56 -36.19 -8.22
CA GLN A 332 -5.80 -37.56 -8.77
C GLN A 332 -4.69 -38.07 -9.70
N LYS A 333 -3.60 -37.33 -9.91
CA LYS A 333 -2.57 -37.63 -10.90
C LYS A 333 -1.39 -38.46 -10.40
N VAL A 334 -1.24 -38.64 -9.09
CA VAL A 334 -0.11 -39.38 -8.52
C VAL A 334 -0.62 -40.48 -7.58
N ILE A 335 -0.43 -41.73 -7.95
CA ILE A 335 -0.77 -42.87 -7.10
C ILE A 335 0.09 -42.81 -5.82
N GLY A 336 -0.56 -42.72 -4.65
CA GLY A 336 0.10 -42.65 -3.35
C GLY A 336 0.37 -41.23 -2.82
N ALA A 337 0.01 -40.17 -3.55
CA ALA A 337 0.13 -38.80 -3.04
C ALA A 337 -0.90 -38.53 -1.92
N GLN A 338 -0.42 -38.10 -0.75
CA GLN A 338 -1.27 -37.63 0.35
C GLN A 338 -1.62 -36.16 0.16
N SER A 339 -2.89 -35.81 0.42
CA SER A 339 -3.27 -34.40 0.48
C SER A 339 -2.53 -33.69 1.63
N VAL A 340 -2.40 -32.37 1.54
CA VAL A 340 -1.83 -31.56 2.66
C VAL A 340 -2.62 -31.79 3.95
N VAL A 341 -3.95 -31.94 3.86
CA VAL A 341 -4.83 -32.27 5.00
C VAL A 341 -4.47 -33.64 5.59
N ASP A 342 -4.25 -34.66 4.76
CA ASP A 342 -3.90 -36.00 5.26
C ASP A 342 -2.51 -35.99 5.94
N GLN A 343 -1.56 -35.24 5.42
CA GLN A 343 -0.26 -35.08 6.05
C GLN A 343 -0.38 -34.43 7.44
N PHE A 344 -1.12 -33.34 7.57
CA PHE A 344 -1.37 -32.72 8.88
C PHE A 344 -2.14 -33.66 9.82
N LYS A 345 -3.13 -34.40 9.30
CA LYS A 345 -3.90 -35.39 10.08
C LYS A 345 -3.02 -36.49 10.62
N ALA A 346 -2.10 -37.03 9.82
CA ALA A 346 -1.12 -38.03 10.27
C ALA A 346 -0.24 -37.49 11.41
N LEU A 347 0.00 -36.17 11.45
CA LEU A 347 0.70 -35.49 12.51
C LEU A 347 -0.21 -35.03 13.67
N GLY A 348 -1.48 -35.48 13.72
CA GLY A 348 -2.45 -35.17 14.77
C GLY A 348 -3.04 -33.75 14.72
N LEU A 349 -2.91 -33.05 13.61
CA LEU A 349 -3.55 -31.76 13.38
C LEU A 349 -4.68 -31.93 12.36
N VAL A 350 -5.93 -31.84 12.83
CA VAL A 350 -7.11 -32.06 11.98
C VAL A 350 -7.59 -30.72 11.43
N PHE A 351 -7.55 -30.57 10.12
CA PHE A 351 -8.05 -29.41 9.39
C PHE A 351 -9.34 -29.73 8.65
N GLN A 352 -10.23 -28.76 8.56
CA GLN A 352 -11.46 -28.82 7.77
C GLN A 352 -11.37 -27.80 6.62
N PRO A 353 -11.97 -28.09 5.45
CA PRO A 353 -12.02 -27.14 4.35
C PRO A 353 -12.72 -25.85 4.73
N GLY A 354 -12.07 -24.71 4.48
CA GLY A 354 -12.65 -23.37 4.63
C GLY A 354 -13.58 -23.01 3.47
N ASN A 355 -14.32 -21.92 3.64
CA ASN A 355 -15.16 -21.36 2.58
C ASN A 355 -14.44 -20.16 1.91
N ARG A 356 -14.28 -20.21 0.57
CA ARG A 356 -13.63 -19.19 -0.24
C ARG A 356 -14.52 -18.01 -0.65
N GLY A 357 -15.83 -18.04 -0.31
CA GLY A 357 -16.80 -17.05 -0.75
C GLY A 357 -16.35 -15.62 -0.44
N PHE A 358 -15.93 -14.89 -1.47
CA PHE A 358 -15.42 -13.53 -1.28
C PHE A 358 -16.53 -12.56 -0.88
N MET A 359 -17.69 -12.58 -1.54
CA MET A 359 -18.78 -11.64 -1.24
C MET A 359 -19.32 -11.82 0.19
N THR A 360 -19.51 -13.06 0.63
CA THR A 360 -19.90 -13.34 2.03
C THR A 360 -18.89 -12.81 3.04
N PHE A 361 -17.60 -13.00 2.76
CA PHE A 361 -16.52 -12.45 3.57
C PHE A 361 -16.52 -10.93 3.57
N PHE A 362 -16.68 -10.33 2.39
CA PHE A 362 -16.68 -8.88 2.22
C PHE A 362 -17.80 -8.20 2.99
N GLU A 363 -19.02 -8.74 2.89
CA GLU A 363 -20.20 -8.23 3.61
C GLU A 363 -20.02 -8.37 5.13
N GLU A 364 -19.70 -9.56 5.60
CA GLU A 364 -19.53 -9.85 7.03
C GLU A 364 -18.37 -9.02 7.64
N MET A 365 -17.24 -8.94 6.94
CA MET A 365 -16.10 -8.18 7.44
C MET A 365 -16.35 -6.66 7.41
N THR A 366 -17.07 -6.18 6.38
CA THR A 366 -17.49 -4.78 6.30
C THR A 366 -18.39 -4.40 7.46
N ASP A 367 -19.36 -5.25 7.80
CA ASP A 367 -20.29 -4.98 8.92
C ASP A 367 -19.56 -5.00 10.27
N ARG A 368 -18.58 -5.89 10.42
CA ARG A 368 -17.77 -6.00 11.65
C ARG A 368 -16.78 -4.89 11.85
N LEU A 369 -16.31 -4.26 10.77
CA LEU A 369 -15.39 -3.13 10.79
C LEU A 369 -16.09 -1.77 10.94
N LYS A 370 -17.43 -1.73 10.93
CA LYS A 370 -18.19 -0.49 11.15
C LYS A 370 -18.18 -0.10 12.63
N ASP A 371 -18.13 1.21 12.89
CA ASP A 371 -18.11 1.79 14.23
C ASP A 371 -19.50 1.94 14.87
N VAL A 372 -20.51 1.12 14.50
CA VAL A 372 -21.87 1.27 14.98
C VAL A 372 -22.39 -0.05 15.59
N PRO A 373 -22.53 -0.14 16.90
CA PRO A 373 -22.15 0.84 17.94
C PRO A 373 -20.64 0.88 18.22
N ALA A 374 -19.87 -0.16 17.83
CA ALA A 374 -18.43 -0.29 17.92
C ALA A 374 -17.96 -1.43 17.00
N PRO A 375 -16.71 -1.43 16.51
CA PRO A 375 -16.17 -2.51 15.71
C PRO A 375 -16.16 -3.82 16.51
N THR A 376 -16.47 -4.93 15.82
CA THR A 376 -16.48 -6.29 16.40
C THR A 376 -15.35 -7.17 15.88
N VAL A 377 -14.38 -6.56 15.20
CA VAL A 377 -13.12 -7.16 14.77
C VAL A 377 -11.96 -6.38 15.36
N HIS A 378 -11.08 -7.10 16.03
CA HIS A 378 -9.89 -6.58 16.67
C HIS A 378 -8.67 -7.40 16.25
N ILE A 379 -7.56 -6.71 15.97
CA ILE A 379 -6.31 -7.35 15.55
C ILE A 379 -5.23 -6.96 16.56
N PHE A 380 -4.51 -7.93 17.09
CA PHE A 380 -3.38 -7.64 17.94
C PHE A 380 -2.29 -6.92 17.16
N ARG A 381 -1.72 -5.86 17.72
CA ARG A 381 -0.64 -5.08 17.08
C ARG A 381 0.59 -5.91 16.75
N SER A 382 0.75 -7.07 17.37
CA SER A 382 1.75 -8.07 17.01
C SER A 382 1.51 -8.76 15.67
N CYS A 383 0.28 -8.73 15.13
CA CYS A 383 -0.08 -9.28 13.82
C CYS A 383 0.18 -8.24 12.71
N SER A 384 1.42 -7.83 12.56
CA SER A 384 1.84 -6.74 11.66
C SER A 384 1.68 -7.08 10.18
N GLY A 385 1.82 -8.35 9.81
CA GLY A 385 1.63 -8.84 8.44
C GLY A 385 0.17 -8.76 8.02
N LEU A 386 -0.77 -9.24 8.86
CA LEU A 386 -2.20 -9.15 8.62
C LEU A 386 -2.67 -7.69 8.53
N ILE A 387 -2.20 -6.84 9.46
CA ILE A 387 -2.53 -5.40 9.45
C ILE A 387 -2.07 -4.78 8.12
N ARG A 388 -0.83 -5.03 7.71
CA ARG A 388 -0.29 -4.53 6.44
C ARG A 388 -1.11 -5.02 5.24
N GLN A 389 -1.45 -6.31 5.20
CA GLN A 389 -2.25 -6.87 4.12
C GLN A 389 -3.65 -6.23 4.07
N LEU A 390 -4.34 -6.02 5.21
CA LEU A 390 -5.64 -5.34 5.25
C LEU A 390 -5.55 -3.87 4.79
N GLU A 391 -4.49 -3.19 5.14
CA GLU A 391 -4.24 -1.82 4.69
C GLU A 391 -4.00 -1.74 3.17
N GLN A 392 -3.42 -2.76 2.55
CA GLN A 392 -3.07 -2.82 1.13
C GLN A 392 -4.10 -3.58 0.28
N TYR A 393 -5.04 -4.30 0.91
CA TYR A 393 -6.02 -5.12 0.21
C TYR A 393 -6.91 -4.27 -0.68
N SER A 394 -6.75 -4.41 -1.98
CA SER A 394 -7.36 -3.54 -2.98
C SER A 394 -8.10 -4.32 -4.05
N TRP A 395 -9.11 -3.66 -4.63
CA TRP A 395 -9.85 -4.20 -5.76
C TRP A 395 -8.96 -4.35 -6.99
N ASP A 396 -9.19 -5.42 -7.76
CA ASP A 396 -8.52 -5.62 -9.04
C ASP A 396 -9.01 -4.59 -10.07
N SER A 397 -8.16 -4.25 -11.03
CA SER A 397 -8.49 -3.30 -12.09
C SER A 397 -8.37 -3.96 -13.46
N TYR A 398 -9.13 -3.46 -14.44
CA TYR A 398 -8.97 -3.88 -15.82
C TYR A 398 -7.63 -3.40 -16.40
N ASN A 399 -6.99 -4.23 -17.21
CA ASN A 399 -5.67 -3.93 -17.77
C ASN A 399 -5.68 -2.79 -18.79
N SER A 400 -6.81 -2.55 -19.50
CA SER A 400 -6.91 -1.45 -20.43
C SER A 400 -7.55 -0.20 -19.82
N SER A 401 -7.04 0.98 -20.16
CA SER A 401 -7.57 2.26 -19.68
C SER A 401 -9.04 2.46 -20.10
N ARG A 402 -9.42 2.02 -21.31
CA ARG A 402 -10.80 2.11 -21.81
C ARG A 402 -11.75 1.22 -21.01
N ALA A 403 -11.40 -0.06 -20.79
CA ALA A 403 -12.23 -0.95 -19.99
C ALA A 403 -12.36 -0.49 -18.54
N ARG A 404 -11.33 0.19 -17.99
CA ARG A 404 -11.32 0.75 -16.64
C ARG A 404 -12.24 1.97 -16.52
N SER A 405 -12.24 2.86 -17.51
CA SER A 405 -13.13 4.03 -17.53
C SER A 405 -14.60 3.67 -17.74
N GLU A 406 -14.88 2.61 -18.52
CA GLU A 406 -16.24 2.16 -18.81
C GLU A 406 -16.85 1.26 -17.74
N LYS A 407 -16.05 0.37 -17.13
CA LYS A 407 -16.51 -0.69 -16.21
C LYS A 407 -16.10 -0.50 -14.75
N GLY A 408 -15.23 0.46 -14.44
CA GLY A 408 -14.72 0.67 -13.10
C GLY A 408 -13.70 -0.39 -12.64
N MET A 409 -13.78 -0.79 -11.37
CA MET A 409 -12.98 -1.88 -10.81
C MET A 409 -13.66 -3.23 -11.05
N ARG A 410 -12.88 -4.33 -11.02
CA ARG A 410 -13.44 -5.68 -11.02
C ARG A 410 -14.10 -5.97 -9.67
N ASP A 411 -15.13 -6.81 -9.65
CA ASP A 411 -15.82 -7.24 -8.43
C ASP A 411 -15.02 -8.31 -7.64
N ARG A 412 -13.69 -8.23 -7.71
CA ARG A 412 -12.78 -9.10 -6.98
C ARG A 412 -11.52 -8.35 -6.59
N PRO A 413 -10.90 -8.69 -5.44
CA PRO A 413 -9.63 -8.11 -5.04
C PRO A 413 -8.48 -8.59 -5.93
N LYS A 414 -7.36 -7.84 -5.90
CA LYS A 414 -6.11 -8.30 -6.51
C LYS A 414 -5.59 -9.50 -5.74
N PRO A 415 -5.20 -10.59 -6.42
CA PRO A 415 -4.63 -11.78 -5.77
C PRO A 415 -3.13 -11.59 -5.48
N VAL A 416 -2.78 -10.57 -4.74
CA VAL A 416 -1.38 -10.22 -4.42
C VAL A 416 -1.29 -9.89 -2.94
N ASN A 417 -0.38 -10.56 -2.24
CA ASN A 417 -0.12 -10.36 -0.81
C ASN A 417 -1.40 -10.45 0.05
N ASP A 418 -2.23 -11.48 -0.18
CA ASP A 418 -3.50 -11.69 0.53
C ASP A 418 -3.54 -13.02 1.31
N ASP A 419 -2.37 -13.60 1.56
CA ASP A 419 -2.24 -14.93 2.17
C ASP A 419 -2.83 -14.95 3.61
N PHE A 420 -2.54 -13.95 4.46
CA PHE A 420 -3.17 -13.82 5.79
C PHE A 420 -4.66 -13.46 5.69
N ILE A 421 -5.05 -12.65 4.71
CA ILE A 421 -6.46 -12.30 4.47
C ILE A 421 -7.25 -13.54 4.04
N SER A 422 -6.65 -14.45 3.28
CA SER A 422 -7.26 -15.73 2.95
C SER A 422 -7.57 -16.55 4.21
N CYS A 423 -6.65 -16.60 5.18
CA CYS A 423 -6.91 -17.22 6.48
C CYS A 423 -8.08 -16.55 7.24
N VAL A 424 -8.10 -15.22 7.28
CA VAL A 424 -9.19 -14.43 7.88
C VAL A 424 -10.52 -14.74 7.19
N LYS A 425 -10.53 -14.82 5.87
CA LYS A 425 -11.71 -15.16 5.06
C LYS A 425 -12.31 -16.53 5.44
N TYR A 426 -11.45 -17.55 5.64
CA TYR A 426 -11.93 -18.87 6.06
C TYR A 426 -12.56 -18.81 7.46
N ILE A 427 -11.96 -18.07 8.40
CA ILE A 427 -12.48 -17.92 9.78
C ILE A 427 -13.81 -17.16 9.79
N VAL A 428 -13.89 -16.03 9.13
CA VAL A 428 -15.10 -15.19 9.07
C VAL A 428 -16.25 -15.93 8.40
N ASN A 429 -15.99 -16.59 7.27
CA ASN A 429 -16.99 -17.36 6.55
C ASN A 429 -17.50 -18.62 7.29
N ALA A 430 -16.72 -19.12 8.26
CA ALA A 430 -17.14 -20.27 9.05
C ALA A 430 -18.25 -19.94 10.06
N LYS A 431 -18.53 -18.64 10.31
CA LYS A 431 -19.60 -18.16 11.22
C LYS A 431 -19.67 -18.91 12.53
N ILE A 432 -18.50 -19.08 13.17
CA ILE A 432 -18.35 -19.94 14.34
C ILE A 432 -19.12 -19.34 15.52
N PRO A 433 -20.10 -20.08 16.10
CA PRO A 433 -20.86 -19.58 17.22
C PRO A 433 -20.02 -19.62 18.51
N TYR A 434 -20.24 -18.63 19.37
CA TYR A 434 -19.76 -18.72 20.74
C TYR A 434 -20.65 -19.68 21.55
N TYR A 435 -20.01 -20.68 22.15
CA TYR A 435 -20.67 -21.54 23.13
C TYR A 435 -19.85 -21.49 24.43
N ASN A 436 -20.52 -21.15 25.51
CA ASN A 436 -19.93 -21.29 26.83
C ASN A 436 -19.85 -22.78 27.19
N VAL A 437 -18.66 -23.37 27.10
CA VAL A 437 -18.44 -24.80 27.36
C VAL A 437 -18.92 -25.20 28.76
N SER A 438 -18.89 -24.30 29.74
CA SER A 438 -19.39 -24.56 31.10
C SER A 438 -20.91 -24.61 31.15
N GLU A 439 -21.63 -23.84 30.35
CA GLU A 439 -23.10 -23.86 30.27
C GLU A 439 -23.61 -25.08 29.51
N VAL A 440 -22.91 -25.45 28.41
CA VAL A 440 -23.24 -26.67 27.66
C VAL A 440 -23.04 -27.91 28.52
N LYS A 441 -21.96 -27.99 29.32
CA LYS A 441 -21.75 -29.09 30.27
C LYS A 441 -22.82 -29.11 31.35
N LYS A 442 -23.21 -27.96 31.93
CA LYS A 442 -24.27 -27.88 32.92
C LYS A 442 -25.62 -28.30 32.34
N SER A 443 -25.97 -27.86 31.15
CA SER A 443 -27.19 -28.22 30.44
C SER A 443 -27.22 -29.72 30.09
N LEU A 444 -26.13 -30.29 29.60
CA LEU A 444 -26.02 -31.73 29.32
C LEU A 444 -26.15 -32.58 30.60
N VAL A 445 -25.47 -32.19 31.68
CA VAL A 445 -25.56 -32.87 32.97
C VAL A 445 -26.99 -32.79 33.51
N ALA A 446 -27.64 -31.62 33.45
CA ALA A 446 -29.04 -31.46 33.88
C ALA A 446 -30.01 -32.30 33.02
N THR A 447 -29.80 -32.36 31.70
CA THR A 447 -30.58 -33.18 30.78
C THR A 447 -30.42 -34.69 31.08
N LEU A 448 -29.18 -35.14 31.31
CA LEU A 448 -28.90 -36.53 31.67
C LEU A 448 -29.46 -36.89 33.04
N GLN A 449 -29.38 -36.00 34.03
CA GLN A 449 -29.99 -36.18 35.34
C GLN A 449 -31.52 -36.24 35.27
N ASN A 450 -32.16 -35.41 34.44
CA ASN A 450 -33.59 -35.44 34.23
C ASN A 450 -34.06 -36.72 33.50
N ARG A 451 -33.32 -37.18 32.49
CA ARG A 451 -33.58 -38.47 31.86
C ARG A 451 -33.42 -39.64 32.83
N TRP A 452 -32.41 -39.60 33.67
CA TRP A 452 -32.18 -40.65 34.68
C TRP A 452 -33.31 -40.70 35.71
N LYS A 453 -33.78 -39.53 36.20
CA LYS A 453 -34.92 -39.43 37.09
C LYS A 453 -36.22 -39.98 36.45
N GLN A 454 -36.46 -39.68 35.18
CA GLN A 454 -37.63 -40.22 34.45
C GLN A 454 -37.54 -41.73 34.23
N MET A 455 -36.35 -42.28 34.02
CA MET A 455 -36.17 -43.74 33.91
C MET A 455 -36.29 -44.47 35.25
N THR A 456 -35.94 -43.82 36.37
CA THR A 456 -36.02 -44.39 37.69
C THR A 456 -37.37 -44.17 38.40
N SER A 457 -38.24 -43.30 37.89
CA SER A 457 -39.65 -43.11 38.38
C SER A 457 -40.67 -43.89 37.60
N ALA A 458 -40.30 -44.65 36.59
CA ALA A 458 -41.16 -45.50 35.77
C ALA A 458 -41.02 -47.00 36.12
N VAL A 459 -40.26 -47.30 37.16
CA VAL A 459 -40.20 -48.62 37.83
C VAL A 459 -40.82 -48.49 39.22
#